data_587702f07c15e7b877f7c9308a912bcc
#
_entry.id   587702f07c15e7b877f7c9308a912bcc
#
_cell.length_a   1.000
_cell.length_b   1.000
_cell.length_c   1.000
_cell.angle_alpha   90.00
_cell.angle_beta   90.00
_cell.angle_gamma   90.00
#
_symmetry.space_group_name_H-M   'P 1'
#
loop_
_entity.id
_entity.type
_entity.pdbx_description
1 polymer ?
#
loop_
_entity_poly.entity_id
_entity_poly.type
_entity_poly.pdbx_seq_one_letter_code
_entity_poly.pdbx_strand_id
1 'polypeptide(L)'
;FYPGPIEYCLRFHLDVDPSTCTRAVLKIGRYNGCSATVSVDGKPIGYIDREPYELAIQSDILHAGDNEVKIKLLGSFRNMFGPSHFLDHDPTGCSRFTWHGDYDNTDCTEYDKGSLTNSFQLVPYGIGDVSLRLYF
;
A
#
# COMPACT_ATOMS: atom_id res chain seq x y z
N PHE A 1 15.46 7.63 0.64
CA PHE A 1 14.15 7.05 0.31
C PHE A 1 13.30 6.97 1.58
N TYR A 2 12.06 7.43 1.50
CA TYR A 2 11.18 7.51 2.67
C TYR A 2 10.52 6.16 2.96
N PRO A 3 10.77 5.56 4.14
CA PRO A 3 10.18 4.27 4.51
C PRO A 3 8.95 4.41 5.41
N GLY A 4 8.63 5.62 5.82
CA GLY A 4 7.57 5.90 6.78
C GLY A 4 6.17 5.78 6.20
N PRO A 5 5.13 5.81 7.04
CA PRO A 5 3.76 5.79 6.58
C PRO A 5 3.38 7.07 5.85
N ILE A 6 2.50 6.95 4.86
CA ILE A 6 1.85 8.09 4.21
C ILE A 6 0.41 8.15 4.70
N GLU A 7 -0.02 9.33 5.13
CA GLU A 7 -1.40 9.56 5.52
C GLU A 7 -2.13 10.36 4.44
N TYR A 8 -3.22 9.82 3.95
CA TYR A 8 -4.14 10.45 3.02
C TYR A 8 -5.37 10.91 3.78
N CYS A 9 -5.68 12.20 3.68
CA CYS A 9 -6.90 12.78 4.24
C CYS A 9 -7.84 13.13 3.10
N LEU A 10 -8.98 12.47 3.05
CA LEU A 10 -9.99 12.63 2.01
C LEU A 10 -11.26 13.17 2.65
N ARG A 11 -11.87 14.16 2.02
CA ARG A 11 -13.18 14.71 2.42
C ARG A 11 -14.18 14.44 1.33
N PHE A 12 -15.36 14.04 1.71
CA PHE A 12 -16.46 13.81 0.80
C PHE A 12 -17.78 14.21 1.44
N HIS A 13 -18.69 14.64 0.59
CA HIS A 13 -20.03 15.05 0.99
C HIS A 13 -21.04 13.96 0.62
N LEU A 14 -21.92 13.61 1.56
CA LEU A 14 -23.03 12.68 1.31
C LEU A 14 -24.34 13.49 1.29
N ASP A 15 -24.99 13.51 0.12
CA ASP A 15 -26.31 14.14 -0.07
C ASP A 15 -27.45 13.26 0.45
N VAL A 16 -27.16 12.03 0.84
CA VAL A 16 -28.13 11.04 1.31
C VAL A 16 -27.86 10.67 2.75
N ASP A 17 -28.93 10.30 3.47
CA ASP A 17 -28.80 9.75 4.81
C ASP A 17 -28.25 8.32 4.73
N PRO A 18 -27.02 8.06 5.23
CA PRO A 18 -26.41 6.73 5.14
C PRO A 18 -27.14 5.67 5.97
N SER A 19 -28.01 6.06 6.91
CA SER A 19 -28.84 5.12 7.67
C SER A 19 -29.81 4.33 6.77
N THR A 20 -30.11 4.85 5.59
CA THR A 20 -30.95 4.18 4.59
C THR A 20 -30.19 3.16 3.74
N CYS A 21 -28.86 3.16 3.82
CA CYS A 21 -28.03 2.22 3.06
C CYS A 21 -27.95 0.87 3.76
N THR A 22 -28.02 -0.19 3.00
CA THR A 22 -27.80 -1.56 3.50
C THR A 22 -26.32 -1.85 3.71
N ARG A 23 -25.45 -1.19 2.94
CA ARG A 23 -24.01 -1.39 2.98
C ARG A 23 -23.26 -0.16 2.43
N ALA A 24 -22.15 0.20 3.08
CA ALA A 24 -21.16 1.13 2.54
C ALA A 24 -19.82 0.43 2.39
N VAL A 25 -19.10 0.69 1.30
CA VAL A 25 -17.81 0.07 1.01
C VAL A 25 -16.83 1.12 0.52
N LEU A 26 -15.72 1.25 1.22
CA LEU A 26 -14.56 2.00 0.76
C LEU A 26 -13.73 1.09 -0.14
N LYS A 27 -13.37 1.57 -1.33
CA LYS A 27 -12.53 0.85 -2.28
C LYS A 27 -11.34 1.69 -2.69
N ILE A 28 -10.17 1.07 -2.72
CA ILE A 28 -8.93 1.64 -3.26
C ILE A 28 -8.66 0.98 -4.61
N GLY A 29 -8.60 1.77 -5.68
CA GLY A 29 -8.40 1.25 -7.05
C GLY A 29 -6.97 0.84 -7.32
N ARG A 30 -6.00 1.67 -6.94
CA ARG A 30 -4.57 1.37 -7.03
C ARG A 30 -3.98 1.31 -5.64
N TYR A 31 -3.30 0.23 -5.35
CA TYR A 31 -2.74 -0.01 -4.02
C TYR A 31 -1.29 -0.50 -4.12
N ASN A 32 -0.36 0.32 -3.67
CA ASN A 32 1.07 0.00 -3.60
C ASN A 32 1.56 0.23 -2.18
N GLY A 33 1.38 -0.77 -1.34
CA GLY A 33 1.76 -0.75 0.07
C GLY A 33 1.60 -2.12 0.70
N CYS A 34 1.98 -2.23 1.97
CA CYS A 34 1.86 -3.48 2.73
C CYS A 34 0.53 -3.57 3.48
N SER A 35 0.12 -2.47 4.09
CA SER A 35 -1.13 -2.40 4.85
C SER A 35 -1.60 -0.96 4.93
N ALA A 36 -2.90 -0.74 4.92
CA ALA A 36 -3.50 0.57 5.13
C ALA A 36 -4.53 0.51 6.27
N THR A 37 -4.35 1.33 7.29
CA THR A 37 -5.38 1.52 8.32
C THR A 37 -6.32 2.64 7.90
N VAL A 38 -7.61 2.45 8.15
CA VAL A 38 -8.66 3.38 7.76
C VAL A 38 -9.40 3.87 8.98
N SER A 39 -9.64 5.19 9.03
CA SER A 39 -10.53 5.81 10.01
C SER A 39 -11.50 6.77 9.29
N VAL A 40 -12.68 6.94 9.86
CA VAL A 40 -13.70 7.90 9.42
C VAL A 40 -14.04 8.81 10.59
N ASP A 41 -13.94 10.12 10.40
CA ASP A 41 -14.16 11.14 11.43
C ASP A 41 -13.43 10.83 12.75
N GLY A 42 -12.19 10.36 12.61
CA GLY A 42 -11.33 9.98 13.73
C GLY A 42 -11.63 8.61 14.36
N LYS A 43 -12.70 7.93 13.95
CA LYS A 43 -13.02 6.57 14.44
C LYS A 43 -12.30 5.52 13.60
N PRO A 44 -11.53 4.60 14.19
CA PRO A 44 -10.87 3.52 13.45
C PRO A 44 -11.94 2.53 12.92
N ILE A 45 -11.86 2.19 11.64
CA ILE A 45 -12.79 1.29 10.95
C ILE A 45 -12.17 -0.09 10.76
N GLY A 46 -10.90 -0.13 10.36
CA GLY A 46 -10.22 -1.36 10.05
C GLY A 46 -8.96 -1.14 9.23
N TYR A 47 -8.56 -2.19 8.53
CA TYR A 47 -7.38 -2.16 7.68
C TYR A 47 -7.63 -2.89 6.36
N ILE A 48 -6.82 -2.53 5.36
CA ILE A 48 -6.80 -3.13 4.02
C ILE A 48 -5.37 -3.61 3.77
N ASP A 49 -5.20 -4.90 3.50
CA ASP A 49 -3.90 -5.54 3.28
C ASP A 49 -3.85 -6.46 2.05
N ARG A 50 -5.00 -6.70 1.42
CA ARG A 50 -5.13 -7.64 0.30
C ARG A 50 -6.27 -7.27 -0.64
N GLU A 51 -6.23 -7.79 -1.85
CA GLU A 51 -7.35 -7.70 -2.78
C GLU A 51 -8.63 -8.32 -2.19
N PRO A 52 -9.77 -7.71 -2.52
CA PRO A 52 -10.02 -6.66 -3.53
C PRO A 52 -9.77 -5.21 -3.08
N TYR A 53 -8.97 -4.94 -2.05
CA TYR A 53 -8.67 -3.62 -1.47
C TYR A 53 -9.93 -2.84 -1.13
N GLU A 54 -10.86 -3.52 -0.48
CA GLU A 54 -12.16 -3.01 -0.07
C GLU A 54 -12.34 -3.16 1.44
N LEU A 55 -13.01 -2.19 2.06
CA LEU A 55 -13.36 -2.22 3.47
C LEU A 55 -14.83 -1.83 3.63
N ALA A 56 -15.61 -2.70 4.27
CA ALA A 56 -16.97 -2.38 4.64
C ALA A 56 -17.00 -1.37 5.79
N ILE A 57 -17.79 -0.33 5.64
CA ILE A 57 -18.02 0.69 6.66
C ILE A 57 -19.45 0.50 7.19
N GLN A 58 -19.59 0.51 8.50
CA GLN A 58 -20.92 0.49 9.13
C GLN A 58 -21.62 1.83 8.86
N SER A 59 -22.89 1.78 8.48
CA SER A 59 -23.63 2.98 8.08
C SER A 59 -23.80 4.01 9.20
N ASP A 60 -23.76 3.58 10.45
CA ASP A 60 -23.84 4.43 11.65
C ASP A 60 -22.56 5.25 11.91
N ILE A 61 -21.49 4.97 11.20
CA ILE A 61 -20.23 5.73 11.27
C ILE A 61 -20.25 6.91 10.31
N LEU A 62 -20.97 6.76 9.21
CA LEU A 62 -21.16 7.81 8.21
C LEU A 62 -22.34 8.72 8.61
N HIS A 63 -22.28 9.97 8.17
CA HIS A 63 -23.42 10.89 8.36
C HIS A 63 -23.69 11.69 7.06
N ALA A 64 -24.88 12.22 6.94
CA ALA A 64 -25.22 13.15 5.88
C ALA A 64 -24.37 14.41 6.03
N GLY A 65 -23.90 14.96 4.92
CA GLY A 65 -22.98 16.09 4.90
C GLY A 65 -21.51 15.65 4.78
N ASP A 66 -20.61 16.44 5.36
CA ASP A 66 -19.18 16.28 5.18
C ASP A 66 -18.61 15.20 6.12
N ASN A 67 -17.93 14.24 5.55
CA ASN A 67 -17.21 13.18 6.26
C ASN A 67 -15.72 13.23 5.91
N GLU A 68 -14.84 12.87 6.84
CA GLU A 68 -13.41 12.77 6.62
C GLU A 68 -12.93 11.31 6.71
N VAL A 69 -12.29 10.81 5.65
CA VAL A 69 -11.61 9.51 5.67
C VAL A 69 -10.11 9.73 5.74
N LYS A 70 -9.47 9.11 6.71
CA LYS A 70 -8.01 9.03 6.78
C LYS A 70 -7.54 7.62 6.49
N ILE A 71 -6.60 7.52 5.55
CA ILE A 71 -5.99 6.25 5.16
C ILE A 71 -4.50 6.38 5.43
N LYS A 72 -4.00 5.63 6.41
CA LYS A 72 -2.58 5.57 6.73
C LYS A 72 -1.97 4.33 6.12
N LEU A 73 -1.22 4.52 5.02
CA LEU A 73 -0.55 3.48 4.28
C LEU A 73 0.84 3.19 4.85
N LEU A 74 1.13 1.92 5.08
CA LEU A 74 2.45 1.42 5.40
C LEU A 74 3.09 0.81 4.15
N GLY A 75 4.30 1.27 3.83
CA GLY A 75 5.11 0.72 2.75
C GLY A 75 6.05 -0.38 3.20
N SER A 76 6.69 -1.02 2.23
CA SER A 76 7.81 -1.91 2.49
C SER A 76 9.10 -1.10 2.70
N PHE A 77 10.04 -1.69 3.44
CA PHE A 77 11.38 -1.10 3.59
C PHE A 77 12.27 -1.30 2.35
N ARG A 78 11.75 -1.88 1.30
CA ARG A 78 12.55 -2.27 0.14
C ARG A 78 13.31 -1.11 -0.49
N ASN A 79 12.64 0.02 -0.72
CA ASN A 79 13.30 1.20 -1.27
C ASN A 79 14.35 1.81 -0.33
N MET A 80 14.29 1.50 0.97
CA MET A 80 15.23 1.98 1.96
C MET A 80 16.47 1.08 2.09
N PHE A 81 16.28 -0.24 2.13
CA PHE A 81 17.36 -1.18 2.38
C PHE A 81 18.18 -1.56 1.15
N GLY A 82 17.89 -1.03 0.04
CA GLY A 82 18.61 -1.25 -1.18
C GLY A 82 17.65 -1.23 -2.34
N PRO A 83 17.45 -0.08 -2.93
CA PRO A 83 16.87 -0.05 -4.25
C PRO A 83 17.74 -0.93 -5.13
N SER A 84 17.12 -1.92 -5.74
CA SER A 84 17.80 -2.85 -6.63
C SER A 84 18.39 -2.10 -7.82
N HIS A 85 19.53 -2.58 -8.28
CA HIS A 85 20.13 -2.19 -9.54
C HIS A 85 19.90 -3.21 -10.66
N PHE A 86 19.01 -4.19 -10.42
CA PHE A 86 18.67 -5.20 -11.42
C PHE A 86 17.45 -4.76 -12.24
N LEU A 87 17.54 -4.93 -13.55
CA LEU A 87 16.49 -4.49 -14.49
C LEU A 87 15.31 -5.46 -14.55
N ASP A 88 15.58 -6.74 -14.47
CA ASP A 88 14.65 -7.81 -14.88
C ASP A 88 14.19 -8.71 -13.73
N HIS A 89 14.81 -8.61 -12.58
CA HIS A 89 14.39 -9.40 -11.43
C HIS A 89 14.58 -8.65 -10.13
N ASP A 90 13.82 -9.08 -9.17
CA ASP A 90 13.98 -8.70 -7.81
C ASP A 90 15.15 -9.47 -7.23
N PRO A 91 16.19 -8.86 -6.66
CA PRO A 91 17.13 -9.62 -5.88
C PRO A 91 16.34 -10.24 -4.75
N THR A 92 15.89 -11.45 -4.97
CA THR A 92 15.24 -12.26 -3.94
C THR A 92 16.30 -12.59 -2.91
N GLY A 93 16.59 -11.60 -2.20
CA GLY A 93 17.17 -11.55 -0.98
C GLY A 93 18.41 -12.20 -0.70
N CYS A 94 18.44 -12.20 0.29
CA CYS A 94 19.17 -12.73 1.41
C CYS A 94 19.70 -14.15 1.22
N SER A 95 19.15 -14.92 0.34
CA SER A 95 19.40 -16.36 0.37
C SER A 95 20.80 -16.77 -0.03
N ARG A 96 21.47 -16.04 -0.89
CA ARG A 96 22.85 -16.38 -1.27
C ARG A 96 23.90 -15.88 -0.30
N PHE A 97 23.65 -14.76 0.37
CA PHE A 97 24.62 -14.16 1.29
C PHE A 97 24.56 -14.70 2.71
N THR A 98 23.42 -15.24 3.13
CA THR A 98 23.22 -15.58 4.55
C THR A 98 23.40 -17.06 4.86
N TRP A 99 23.34 -17.94 3.88
CA TRP A 99 23.28 -19.38 4.18
C TRP A 99 24.55 -20.18 3.88
N HIS A 100 25.47 -19.65 3.10
CA HIS A 100 26.67 -20.40 2.72
C HIS A 100 27.98 -19.96 3.33
N GLY A 101 27.99 -18.93 4.15
CA GLY A 101 29.21 -18.53 4.89
C GLY A 101 30.40 -18.11 4.00
N ASP A 102 30.28 -18.25 2.71
CA ASP A 102 31.31 -17.87 1.77
C ASP A 102 31.14 -16.42 1.37
N TYR A 103 31.82 -15.56 2.08
CA TYR A 103 32.01 -14.18 1.68
C TYR A 103 32.93 -14.02 0.46
N ASP A 104 33.34 -15.10 -0.14
CA ASP A 104 34.09 -15.08 -1.37
C ASP A 104 33.13 -14.81 -2.55
N ASN A 105 32.90 -13.55 -2.72
CA ASN A 105 31.97 -12.96 -3.66
C ASN A 105 32.45 -13.04 -5.10
N THR A 106 33.02 -14.13 -5.52
CA THR A 106 33.47 -14.34 -6.88
C THR A 106 32.40 -14.91 -7.79
N ASP A 107 31.30 -15.39 -7.22
CA ASP A 107 30.19 -15.98 -7.97
C ASP A 107 28.96 -15.05 -8.08
N CYS A 108 29.17 -13.80 -8.43
CA CYS A 108 28.17 -13.16 -9.28
C CYS A 108 28.20 -13.90 -10.61
N THR A 109 27.27 -14.79 -10.81
CA THR A 109 27.16 -15.51 -12.09
C THR A 109 27.09 -14.51 -13.23
N GLU A 110 27.59 -14.85 -14.42
CA GLU A 110 27.51 -13.99 -15.60
C GLU A 110 26.07 -13.52 -15.88
N TYR A 111 25.10 -14.27 -15.43
CA TYR A 111 23.69 -13.94 -15.47
C TYR A 111 23.35 -12.65 -14.71
N ASP A 112 23.93 -12.44 -13.54
CA ASP A 112 23.65 -11.24 -12.75
C ASP A 112 24.34 -9.99 -13.32
N LYS A 113 25.42 -10.15 -14.05
CA LYS A 113 26.19 -9.02 -14.62
C LYS A 113 25.48 -8.30 -15.76
N GLY A 114 24.68 -9.03 -16.55
CA GLY A 114 23.94 -8.46 -17.69
C GLY A 114 22.73 -7.62 -17.29
N SER A 115 22.19 -7.83 -16.10
CA SER A 115 21.01 -7.16 -15.60
C SER A 115 21.30 -5.91 -14.75
N LEU A 116 22.55 -5.66 -14.40
CA LEU A 116 22.93 -4.52 -13.57
C LEU A 116 22.80 -3.22 -14.33
N THR A 117 22.25 -2.21 -13.66
CA THR A 117 22.12 -0.84 -14.17
C THR A 117 22.69 0.16 -13.17
N ASN A 118 23.10 1.32 -13.64
CA ASN A 118 23.47 2.45 -12.77
C ASN A 118 22.23 3.15 -12.17
N SER A 119 21.04 2.81 -12.63
CA SER A 119 19.79 3.38 -12.16
C SER A 119 19.21 2.58 -11.00
N PHE A 120 18.56 3.25 -10.07
CA PHE A 120 17.80 2.60 -9.01
C PHE A 120 16.46 2.10 -9.53
N GLN A 121 16.15 0.85 -9.26
CA GLN A 121 14.84 0.26 -9.51
C GLN A 121 13.98 0.39 -8.26
N LEU A 122 13.06 1.35 -8.26
CA LEU A 122 12.21 1.63 -7.12
C LEU A 122 10.88 0.89 -7.23
N VAL A 123 10.38 0.40 -6.11
CA VAL A 123 9.03 -0.13 -6.00
C VAL A 123 8.04 1.03 -5.83
N PRO A 124 6.94 1.05 -6.58
CA PRO A 124 5.88 2.04 -6.37
C PRO A 124 5.38 2.03 -4.93
N TYR A 125 5.09 3.22 -4.39
CA TYR A 125 4.55 3.38 -3.06
C TYR A 125 3.47 4.47 -3.06
N GLY A 126 2.26 4.12 -2.63
CA GLY A 126 1.13 5.04 -2.57
C GLY A 126 -0.18 4.36 -2.96
N ILE A 127 -1.26 5.12 -2.87
CA ILE A 127 -2.60 4.72 -3.32
C ILE A 127 -3.12 5.70 -4.36
N GLY A 128 -4.07 5.23 -5.18
CA GLY A 128 -4.83 6.07 -6.11
C GLY A 128 -6.27 5.62 -6.17
N ASP A 129 -7.15 6.49 -6.68
CA ASP A 129 -8.56 6.21 -6.97
C ASP A 129 -9.31 5.62 -5.76
N VAL A 130 -9.53 6.43 -4.75
CA VAL A 130 -10.34 6.05 -3.59
C VAL A 130 -11.81 6.40 -3.86
N SER A 131 -12.71 5.42 -3.68
CA SER A 131 -14.15 5.60 -3.87
C SER A 131 -14.93 5.04 -2.69
N LEU A 132 -16.04 5.69 -2.36
CA LEU A 132 -17.04 5.20 -1.42
C LEU A 132 -18.28 4.78 -2.23
N ARG A 133 -18.73 3.54 -2.03
CA ARG A 133 -19.93 3.00 -2.66
C ARG A 133 -20.98 2.75 -1.62
N LEU A 134 -22.16 3.29 -1.84
CA LEU A 134 -23.34 3.07 -1.03
C LEU A 134 -24.29 2.13 -1.76
N TYR A 135 -24.82 1.15 -1.05
CA TYR A 135 -25.80 0.18 -1.56
C TYR A 135 -27.09 0.38 -0.77
N PHE A 136 -28.20 0.52 -1.47
CA PHE A 136 -29.54 0.72 -0.92
C PHE A 136 -30.38 -0.52 -1.01
#